data_f9033bef6f4f2b01c36d0f8ad9f67891
#
_entry.id   f9033bef6f4f2b01c36d0f8ad9f67891
#
_cell.length_a   1.000
_cell.length_b   1.000
_cell.length_c   1.000
_cell.angle_alpha   90.00
_cell.angle_beta   90.00
_cell.angle_gamma   90.00
#
_symmetry.space_group_name_H-M   'P 1'
#
loop_
_entity.id
_entity.type
_entity.pdbx_description
1 polymer ?
#
loop_
_entity_poly.entity_id
_entity_poly.type
_entity_poly.pdbx_seq_one_letter_code
_entity_poly.pdbx_strand_id
1 'polypeptide(L)'
;MEETVKDRLMLFIKEKGLSQKRFEETAHISNGYVNNLKASPSSKVLQKIFCAFPDLSQSWLLTGEGPMLNDKKPAEQSAGLPLIPVNFMAGALSGVDGRWMDYECDHFTVPGFESADFLITVMGDSMQPTLVSGDVLAVKRVEASKLWFQWGKIYVLATRQGCIVKRILPSDKEGCVSIVSDNKSQYPAYDLDGGEINSIGLAIGLVRQL
;
A
#
# COMPACT_ATOMS: atom_id res chain seq x y z
N MET A 1 -27.75 -4.15 -26.70
CA MET A 1 -26.43 -3.53 -26.91
C MET A 1 -25.72 -3.66 -25.60
N GLU A 2 -24.54 -4.28 -25.58
CA GLU A 2 -23.73 -4.36 -24.36
C GLU A 2 -23.24 -2.96 -24.00
N GLU A 3 -23.50 -2.53 -22.78
CA GLU A 3 -22.99 -1.25 -22.27
C GLU A 3 -21.48 -1.29 -22.24
N THR A 4 -20.83 -0.32 -22.88
CA THR A 4 -19.38 -0.20 -22.88
C THR A 4 -18.86 0.40 -21.57
N VAL A 5 -17.57 0.25 -21.28
CA VAL A 5 -16.93 0.93 -20.12
C VAL A 5 -17.14 2.44 -20.18
N LYS A 6 -17.17 3.02 -21.38
CA LYS A 6 -17.47 4.43 -21.59
C LYS A 6 -18.89 4.78 -21.14
N ASP A 7 -19.88 3.99 -21.52
CA ASP A 7 -21.28 4.22 -21.17
C ASP A 7 -21.47 4.16 -19.64
N ARG A 8 -20.83 3.18 -19.02
CA ARG A 8 -20.82 3.05 -17.56
C ARG A 8 -20.14 4.22 -16.87
N LEU A 9 -19.01 4.72 -17.37
CA LEU A 9 -18.38 5.94 -16.82
C LEU A 9 -19.31 7.16 -16.94
N MET A 10 -19.99 7.32 -18.08
CA MET A 10 -20.94 8.42 -18.28
C MET A 10 -22.15 8.32 -17.33
N LEU A 11 -22.66 7.10 -17.10
CA LEU A 11 -23.68 6.82 -16.10
C LEU A 11 -23.24 7.23 -14.69
N PHE A 12 -22.05 6.81 -14.29
CA PHE A 12 -21.50 7.16 -12.98
C PHE A 12 -21.29 8.67 -12.82
N ILE A 13 -20.74 9.36 -13.82
CA ILE A 13 -20.55 10.82 -13.82
C ILE A 13 -21.89 11.54 -13.63
N LYS A 14 -22.94 11.06 -14.31
CA LYS A 14 -24.29 11.60 -14.19
C LYS A 14 -24.88 11.36 -12.80
N GLU A 15 -24.73 10.16 -12.26
CA GLU A 15 -25.23 9.82 -10.92
C GLU A 15 -24.56 10.66 -9.83
N LYS A 16 -23.28 10.97 -9.99
CA LYS A 16 -22.54 11.85 -9.08
C LYS A 16 -22.87 13.35 -9.26
N GLY A 17 -23.71 13.71 -10.22
CA GLY A 17 -24.00 15.10 -10.53
C GLY A 17 -22.78 15.91 -10.99
N LEU A 18 -21.76 15.23 -11.51
CA LEU A 18 -20.53 15.87 -11.96
C LEU A 18 -20.62 16.21 -13.46
N SER A 19 -19.96 17.30 -13.86
CA SER A 19 -19.62 17.47 -15.26
C SER A 19 -18.45 16.57 -15.64
N GLN A 20 -18.39 16.12 -16.88
CA GLN A 20 -17.30 15.31 -17.38
C GLN A 20 -15.94 15.95 -17.16
N LYS A 21 -15.82 17.26 -17.39
CA LYS A 21 -14.60 18.03 -17.14
C LYS A 21 -14.18 17.94 -15.67
N ARG A 22 -15.11 18.11 -14.74
CA ARG A 22 -14.84 18.03 -13.30
C ARG A 22 -14.44 16.62 -12.85
N PHE A 23 -15.04 15.59 -13.45
CA PHE A 23 -14.64 14.20 -13.23
C PHE A 23 -13.18 13.96 -13.67
N GLU A 24 -12.84 14.41 -14.89
CA GLU A 24 -11.49 14.25 -15.45
C GLU A 24 -10.44 15.02 -14.65
N GLU A 25 -10.75 16.22 -14.19
CA GLU A 25 -9.91 17.02 -13.30
C GLU A 25 -9.70 16.32 -11.95
N THR A 26 -10.77 15.83 -11.33
CA THR A 26 -10.71 15.13 -10.04
C THR A 26 -9.90 13.83 -10.14
N ALA A 27 -10.07 13.09 -11.23
CA ALA A 27 -9.31 11.86 -11.49
C ALA A 27 -7.88 12.11 -12.02
N HIS A 28 -7.45 13.36 -12.17
CA HIS A 28 -6.14 13.73 -12.74
C HIS A 28 -5.86 13.04 -14.08
N ILE A 29 -6.88 12.98 -14.95
CA ILE A 29 -6.77 12.47 -16.31
C ILE A 29 -6.94 13.60 -17.32
N SER A 30 -6.55 13.36 -18.57
CA SER A 30 -6.57 14.40 -19.60
C SER A 30 -7.99 14.86 -19.92
N ASN A 31 -8.20 16.15 -20.14
CA ASN A 31 -9.47 16.71 -20.61
C ASN A 31 -9.94 16.01 -21.91
N GLY A 32 -11.22 15.63 -21.95
CA GLY A 32 -11.80 14.94 -23.09
C GLY A 32 -11.47 13.44 -23.16
N TYR A 33 -10.80 12.89 -22.13
CA TYR A 33 -10.44 11.48 -22.10
C TYR A 33 -11.65 10.55 -22.22
N VAL A 34 -12.69 10.81 -21.40
CA VAL A 34 -13.91 9.98 -21.41
C VAL A 34 -14.61 10.03 -22.76
N ASN A 35 -14.68 11.22 -23.40
CA ASN A 35 -15.30 11.36 -24.73
C ASN A 35 -14.55 10.56 -25.80
N ASN A 36 -13.23 10.54 -25.74
CA ASN A 36 -12.36 9.88 -26.71
C ASN A 36 -12.10 8.40 -26.40
N LEU A 37 -12.70 7.86 -25.32
CA LEU A 37 -12.53 6.48 -24.93
C LEU A 37 -13.18 5.55 -25.97
N LYS A 38 -12.35 4.73 -26.66
CA LYS A 38 -12.78 3.76 -27.67
C LYS A 38 -12.69 2.30 -27.18
N ALA A 39 -11.94 2.08 -26.11
CA ALA A 39 -11.71 0.78 -25.49
C ALA A 39 -11.63 0.95 -23.98
N SER A 40 -11.42 -0.13 -23.23
CA SER A 40 -11.22 -0.04 -21.78
C SER A 40 -10.03 0.87 -21.45
N PRO A 41 -10.12 1.69 -20.38
CA PRO A 41 -9.03 2.53 -19.92
C PRO A 41 -7.79 1.69 -19.58
N SER A 42 -6.59 2.28 -19.73
CA SER A 42 -5.37 1.61 -19.30
C SER A 42 -5.35 1.47 -17.77
N SER A 43 -4.59 0.49 -17.24
CA SER A 43 -4.47 0.25 -15.80
C SER A 43 -4.08 1.50 -15.02
N LYS A 44 -3.22 2.36 -15.57
CA LYS A 44 -2.82 3.65 -14.95
C LYS A 44 -4.00 4.63 -14.84
N VAL A 45 -4.87 4.66 -15.82
CA VAL A 45 -6.04 5.55 -15.82
C VAL A 45 -7.13 5.00 -14.90
N LEU A 46 -7.38 3.69 -14.92
CA LEU A 46 -8.28 3.03 -13.99
C LEU A 46 -7.87 3.31 -12.54
N GLN A 47 -6.59 3.16 -12.25
CA GLN A 47 -6.05 3.47 -10.92
C GLN A 47 -6.36 4.91 -10.49
N LYS A 48 -6.15 5.90 -11.36
CA LYS A 48 -6.49 7.29 -11.08
C LYS A 48 -7.98 7.52 -10.84
N ILE A 49 -8.83 6.86 -11.63
CA ILE A 49 -10.29 6.94 -11.48
C ILE A 49 -10.72 6.37 -10.13
N PHE A 50 -10.25 5.16 -9.76
CA PHE A 50 -10.63 4.53 -8.49
C PHE A 50 -10.05 5.24 -7.27
N CYS A 51 -8.86 5.84 -7.40
CA CYS A 51 -8.32 6.72 -6.35
C CYS A 51 -9.19 7.97 -6.13
N ALA A 52 -9.69 8.57 -7.20
CA ALA A 52 -10.53 9.77 -7.11
C ALA A 52 -11.97 9.45 -6.69
N PHE A 53 -12.46 8.27 -7.05
CA PHE A 53 -13.84 7.81 -6.82
C PHE A 53 -13.84 6.40 -6.23
N PRO A 54 -13.50 6.25 -4.96
CA PRO A 54 -13.34 4.94 -4.31
C PRO A 54 -14.66 4.20 -4.13
N ASP A 55 -15.78 4.90 -4.21
CA ASP A 55 -17.12 4.33 -4.17
C ASP A 55 -17.60 3.75 -5.51
N LEU A 56 -16.85 3.95 -6.60
CA LEU A 56 -17.14 3.32 -7.89
C LEU A 56 -16.71 1.84 -7.87
N SER A 57 -17.64 0.94 -8.13
CA SER A 57 -17.34 -0.50 -8.22
C SER A 57 -16.48 -0.81 -9.44
N GLN A 58 -15.33 -1.42 -9.21
CA GLN A 58 -14.42 -1.86 -10.27
C GLN A 58 -15.05 -2.97 -11.12
N SER A 59 -15.69 -3.95 -10.49
CA SER A 59 -16.38 -5.04 -11.16
C SER A 59 -17.46 -4.48 -12.09
N TRP A 60 -18.35 -3.62 -11.55
CA TRP A 60 -19.38 -3.02 -12.36
C TRP A 60 -18.82 -2.17 -13.51
N LEU A 61 -17.79 -1.37 -13.26
CA LEU A 61 -17.21 -0.54 -14.34
C LEU A 61 -16.64 -1.39 -15.47
N LEU A 62 -15.94 -2.48 -15.18
CA LEU A 62 -15.24 -3.28 -16.19
C LEU A 62 -16.14 -4.32 -16.84
N THR A 63 -17.00 -4.99 -16.07
CA THR A 63 -17.82 -6.11 -16.57
C THR A 63 -19.31 -5.78 -16.68
N GLY A 64 -19.80 -4.76 -15.98
CA GLY A 64 -21.22 -4.45 -15.85
C GLY A 64 -21.93 -5.29 -14.79
N GLU A 65 -21.22 -6.15 -14.07
CA GLU A 65 -21.78 -7.01 -13.04
C GLU A 65 -21.76 -6.35 -11.67
N GLY A 66 -22.85 -6.55 -10.91
CA GLY A 66 -23.00 -6.00 -9.57
C GLY A 66 -23.52 -4.55 -9.53
N PRO A 67 -23.54 -3.92 -8.34
CA PRO A 67 -23.97 -2.53 -8.19
C PRO A 67 -22.91 -1.56 -8.70
N MET A 68 -23.35 -0.43 -9.26
CA MET A 68 -22.48 0.65 -9.74
C MET A 68 -21.62 1.26 -8.63
N LEU A 69 -22.23 1.44 -7.47
CA LEU A 69 -21.55 1.92 -6.26
C LEU A 69 -21.28 0.75 -5.34
N ASN A 70 -20.10 0.73 -4.78
CA ASN A 70 -19.82 -0.14 -3.66
C ASN A 70 -20.72 0.33 -2.50
N ASP A 71 -21.55 -0.54 -1.97
CA ASP A 71 -22.39 -0.27 -0.77
C ASP A 71 -21.55 -0.04 0.50
N LYS A 72 -20.24 -0.13 0.38
CA LYS A 72 -19.34 0.38 1.39
C LYS A 72 -19.48 1.90 1.37
N LYS A 73 -20.32 2.44 2.30
CA LYS A 73 -20.19 3.82 2.75
C LYS A 73 -18.69 4.18 2.76
N PRO A 74 -18.30 5.45 2.39
CA PRO A 74 -16.94 5.91 2.67
C PRO A 74 -16.67 5.46 4.10
N ALA A 75 -15.76 4.56 4.28
CA ALA A 75 -15.59 3.87 5.53
C ALA A 75 -15.55 4.98 6.60
N GLU A 76 -16.57 5.01 7.46
CA GLU A 76 -16.36 5.47 8.83
C GLU A 76 -15.09 4.75 9.17
N GLN A 77 -13.98 5.52 9.15
CA GLN A 77 -12.60 5.07 9.26
C GLN A 77 -12.61 3.70 9.91
N SER A 78 -12.44 2.64 9.10
CA SER A 78 -12.58 1.29 9.62
C SER A 78 -11.67 1.26 10.81
N ALA A 79 -12.27 1.24 12.01
CA ALA A 79 -11.53 1.43 13.25
C ALA A 79 -10.54 0.28 13.36
N GLY A 80 -9.31 0.51 12.90
CA GLY A 80 -8.29 -0.53 12.89
C GLY A 80 -7.15 -0.25 11.91
N LEU A 81 -6.09 -0.99 12.08
CA LEU A 81 -4.91 -0.96 11.23
C LEU A 81 -5.14 -1.83 9.98
N PRO A 82 -4.90 -1.34 8.76
CA PRO A 82 -5.00 -2.15 7.56
C PRO A 82 -3.90 -3.22 7.54
N LEU A 83 -4.27 -4.46 7.24
CA LEU A 83 -3.32 -5.54 6.96
C LEU A 83 -2.92 -5.48 5.48
N ILE A 84 -1.73 -4.98 5.21
CA ILE A 84 -1.23 -4.76 3.86
C ILE A 84 -0.72 -6.05 3.25
N PRO A 85 -1.26 -6.50 2.08
CA PRO A 85 -0.70 -7.61 1.34
C PRO A 85 0.75 -7.32 0.88
N VAL A 86 1.57 -8.37 0.80
CA VAL A 86 3.02 -8.27 0.51
C VAL A 86 3.32 -7.52 -0.79
N ASN A 87 2.50 -7.71 -1.82
CA ASN A 87 2.63 -7.05 -3.12
C ASN A 87 2.37 -5.54 -3.09
N PHE A 88 1.74 -5.02 -2.02
CA PHE A 88 1.43 -3.59 -1.87
C PHE A 88 2.31 -2.87 -0.84
N MET A 89 3.23 -3.60 -0.16
CA MET A 89 4.05 -3.03 0.92
C MET A 89 4.88 -1.81 0.49
N ALA A 90 5.42 -1.82 -0.73
CA ALA A 90 6.22 -0.69 -1.21
C ALA A 90 5.40 0.61 -1.31
N GLY A 91 4.17 0.52 -1.80
CA GLY A 91 3.23 1.64 -1.84
C GLY A 91 2.80 2.09 -0.44
N ALA A 92 2.54 1.14 0.47
CA ALA A 92 2.18 1.42 1.86
C ALA A 92 3.26 2.21 2.59
N LEU A 93 4.53 1.85 2.38
CA LEU A 93 5.67 2.52 3.00
C LEU A 93 5.91 3.93 2.41
N SER A 94 5.71 4.11 1.11
CA SER A 94 5.96 5.40 0.44
C SER A 94 4.92 6.48 0.77
N GLY A 95 3.81 6.13 1.40
CA GLY A 95 2.76 7.09 1.74
C GLY A 95 2.03 7.68 0.53
N VAL A 96 2.26 7.16 -0.67
CA VAL A 96 1.56 7.57 -1.88
C VAL A 96 0.11 7.11 -1.76
N ASP A 97 -0.76 8.07 -1.44
CA ASP A 97 -2.22 7.97 -1.33
C ASP A 97 -2.75 6.61 -0.83
N GLY A 98 -2.66 6.41 0.50
CA GLY A 98 -3.13 5.20 1.17
C GLY A 98 -4.66 4.97 1.12
N ARG A 99 -5.41 5.82 0.43
CA ARG A 99 -6.87 5.72 0.40
C ARG A 99 -7.39 4.47 -0.31
N TRP A 100 -6.70 3.99 -1.35
CA TRP A 100 -7.09 2.76 -2.06
C TRP A 100 -6.81 1.50 -1.22
N MET A 101 -5.81 1.55 -0.32
CA MET A 101 -5.49 0.43 0.57
C MET A 101 -6.55 0.21 1.65
N ASP A 102 -7.21 1.28 2.09
CA ASP A 102 -8.27 1.20 3.10
C ASP A 102 -9.50 0.43 2.60
N TYR A 103 -9.69 0.30 1.28
CA TYR A 103 -10.85 -0.40 0.69
C TYR A 103 -10.58 -1.87 0.32
N GLU A 104 -9.32 -2.24 0.12
CA GLU A 104 -8.93 -3.59 -0.33
C GLU A 104 -8.27 -4.43 0.76
N CYS A 105 -8.02 -3.87 1.95
CA CYS A 105 -7.37 -4.54 3.05
C CYS A 105 -8.34 -4.86 4.19
N ASP A 106 -8.12 -5.99 4.83
CA ASP A 106 -8.76 -6.28 6.11
C ASP A 106 -8.19 -5.34 7.18
N HIS A 107 -9.06 -4.86 8.08
CA HIS A 107 -8.66 -3.96 9.16
C HIS A 107 -8.79 -4.66 10.51
N PHE A 108 -7.80 -4.48 11.35
CA PHE A 108 -7.74 -5.11 12.67
C PHE A 108 -7.47 -4.08 13.76
N THR A 109 -8.28 -4.09 14.81
CA THR A 109 -7.99 -3.32 16.02
C THR A 109 -7.12 -4.18 16.92
N VAL A 110 -5.88 -3.75 17.11
CA VAL A 110 -4.91 -4.45 17.98
C VAL A 110 -4.57 -3.53 19.15
N PRO A 111 -5.02 -3.85 20.37
CA PRO A 111 -4.74 -3.03 21.54
C PRO A 111 -3.23 -2.86 21.76
N GLY A 112 -2.80 -1.64 22.05
CA GLY A 112 -1.39 -1.30 22.28
C GLY A 112 -0.62 -0.91 21.01
N PHE A 113 -1.25 -0.98 19.82
CA PHE A 113 -0.61 -0.60 18.55
C PHE A 113 -1.23 0.65 17.91
N GLU A 114 -1.82 1.52 18.71
CA GLU A 114 -2.47 2.76 18.25
C GLU A 114 -1.50 3.71 17.53
N SER A 115 -0.19 3.54 17.74
CA SER A 115 0.85 4.33 17.07
C SER A 115 1.36 3.72 15.76
N ALA A 116 0.88 2.53 15.37
CA ALA A 116 1.17 1.93 14.08
C ALA A 116 0.36 2.60 12.97
N ASP A 117 0.87 2.54 11.76
CA ASP A 117 0.16 3.03 10.57
C ASP A 117 -0.50 1.88 9.80
N PHE A 118 0.06 0.67 9.88
CA PHE A 118 -0.46 -0.53 9.20
C PHE A 118 0.14 -1.82 9.78
N LEU A 119 -0.43 -2.95 9.36
CA LEU A 119 0.03 -4.31 9.65
C LEU A 119 0.59 -4.97 8.39
N ILE A 120 1.56 -5.86 8.54
CA ILE A 120 2.07 -6.73 7.47
C ILE A 120 2.25 -8.16 7.98
N THR A 121 2.11 -9.14 7.09
CA THR A 121 2.46 -10.52 7.39
C THR A 121 3.92 -10.79 7.06
N VAL A 122 4.66 -11.36 8.01
CA VAL A 122 6.04 -11.81 7.81
C VAL A 122 6.06 -13.05 6.94
N MET A 123 6.95 -13.07 5.95
CA MET A 123 7.18 -14.24 5.09
C MET A 123 8.66 -14.61 5.12
N GLY A 124 8.91 -15.93 5.07
CA GLY A 124 10.27 -16.48 5.10
C GLY A 124 10.81 -16.66 6.51
N ASP A 125 12.09 -17.01 6.60
CA ASP A 125 12.77 -17.46 7.82
C ASP A 125 14.01 -16.63 8.18
N SER A 126 14.31 -15.59 7.42
CA SER A 126 15.52 -14.78 7.59
C SER A 126 15.60 -14.06 8.95
N MET A 127 14.47 -13.86 9.61
CA MET A 127 14.39 -13.20 10.92
C MET A 127 14.13 -14.19 12.07
N GLN A 128 14.22 -15.50 11.81
CA GLN A 128 14.15 -16.50 12.89
C GLN A 128 15.37 -16.42 13.81
N PRO A 129 15.20 -16.70 15.12
CA PRO A 129 13.95 -17.11 15.78
C PRO A 129 13.03 -15.95 16.22
N THR A 130 13.46 -14.70 16.04
CA THR A 130 12.70 -13.52 16.50
C THR A 130 11.34 -13.41 15.83
N LEU A 131 11.33 -13.51 14.50
CA LEU A 131 10.10 -13.53 13.70
C LEU A 131 10.01 -14.85 12.95
N VAL A 132 8.79 -15.38 12.84
CA VAL A 132 8.51 -16.57 12.04
C VAL A 132 7.52 -16.23 10.93
N SER A 133 7.50 -17.04 9.88
CA SER A 133 6.54 -16.88 8.80
C SER A 133 5.11 -17.01 9.34
N GLY A 134 4.23 -16.07 8.99
CA GLY A 134 2.87 -15.96 9.51
C GLY A 134 2.70 -14.95 10.65
N ASP A 135 3.77 -14.47 11.26
CA ASP A 135 3.69 -13.37 12.23
C ASP A 135 3.12 -12.11 11.57
N VAL A 136 2.38 -11.32 12.33
CA VAL A 136 1.88 -10.02 11.90
C VAL A 136 2.63 -8.92 12.63
N LEU A 137 3.34 -8.08 11.87
CA LEU A 137 4.05 -6.93 12.40
C LEU A 137 3.17 -5.67 12.34
N ALA A 138 3.15 -4.93 13.43
CA ALA A 138 2.66 -3.55 13.45
C ALA A 138 3.80 -2.61 13.07
N VAL A 139 3.57 -1.79 12.04
CA VAL A 139 4.59 -0.96 11.40
C VAL A 139 4.21 0.50 11.48
N LYS A 140 5.17 1.33 11.87
CA LYS A 140 5.09 2.78 11.82
C LYS A 140 5.95 3.31 10.69
N ARG A 141 5.37 4.12 9.81
CA ARG A 141 6.11 4.79 8.73
C ARG A 141 7.16 5.73 9.29
N VAL A 142 8.29 5.80 8.64
CA VAL A 142 9.37 6.73 8.97
C VAL A 142 9.54 7.68 7.80
N GLU A 143 9.37 8.98 8.06
CA GLU A 143 9.62 10.02 7.06
C GLU A 143 11.13 10.13 6.78
N ALA A 144 11.53 10.02 5.52
CA ALA A 144 12.95 10.10 5.13
C ALA A 144 13.63 11.41 5.59
N SER A 145 12.89 12.53 5.64
CA SER A 145 13.36 13.82 6.12
C SER A 145 13.66 13.87 7.62
N LYS A 146 13.09 12.95 8.39
CA LYS A 146 13.25 12.81 9.84
C LYS A 146 13.96 11.51 10.19
N LEU A 147 14.62 10.89 9.21
CA LEU A 147 15.23 9.59 9.38
C LEU A 147 16.38 9.65 10.37
N TRP A 148 16.18 9.01 11.49
CA TRP A 148 17.19 8.69 12.46
C TRP A 148 17.04 7.21 12.84
N PHE A 149 18.00 6.39 12.41
CA PHE A 149 17.94 4.97 12.68
C PHE A 149 18.12 4.68 14.19
N GLN A 150 17.19 3.93 14.74
CA GLN A 150 17.37 3.27 16.03
C GLN A 150 18.10 1.94 15.76
N TRP A 151 19.41 1.96 15.95
CA TRP A 151 20.25 0.82 15.64
C TRP A 151 19.81 -0.46 16.36
N GLY A 152 19.84 -1.58 15.65
CA GLY A 152 19.42 -2.89 16.17
C GLY A 152 17.90 -3.13 16.18
N LYS A 153 17.08 -2.15 15.85
CA LYS A 153 15.63 -2.35 15.67
C LYS A 153 15.35 -3.01 14.33
N ILE A 154 14.16 -3.62 14.25
CA ILE A 154 13.65 -4.26 13.04
C ILE A 154 12.93 -3.21 12.20
N TYR A 155 13.25 -3.17 10.92
CA TYR A 155 12.67 -2.27 9.95
C TYR A 155 12.08 -3.05 8.78
N VAL A 156 11.06 -2.48 8.20
CA VAL A 156 10.52 -2.87 6.89
C VAL A 156 11.04 -1.87 5.88
N LEU A 157 11.80 -2.34 4.91
CA LEU A 157 12.43 -1.51 3.89
C LEU A 157 11.85 -1.84 2.53
N ALA A 158 11.41 -0.83 1.79
CA ALA A 158 11.15 -0.96 0.37
C ALA A 158 12.42 -0.60 -0.40
N THR A 159 12.96 -1.57 -1.09
CA THR A 159 14.15 -1.42 -1.93
C THR A 159 13.78 -1.60 -3.41
N ARG A 160 14.73 -1.35 -4.31
CA ARG A 160 14.54 -1.64 -5.74
C ARG A 160 14.29 -3.12 -6.05
N GLN A 161 14.76 -4.02 -5.18
CA GLN A 161 14.60 -5.47 -5.34
C GLN A 161 13.35 -6.02 -4.62
N GLY A 162 12.59 -5.18 -3.93
CA GLY A 162 11.39 -5.56 -3.19
C GLY A 162 11.43 -5.12 -1.73
N CYS A 163 10.45 -5.59 -0.97
CA CYS A 163 10.34 -5.29 0.45
C CYS A 163 11.02 -6.35 1.30
N ILE A 164 11.79 -5.91 2.28
CA ILE A 164 12.51 -6.77 3.21
C ILE A 164 12.24 -6.37 4.65
N VAL A 165 12.25 -7.34 5.56
CA VAL A 165 12.20 -7.14 7.02
C VAL A 165 13.53 -7.54 7.60
N LYS A 166 14.26 -6.58 8.19
CA LYS A 166 15.65 -6.79 8.67
C LYS A 166 15.96 -5.90 9.88
N ARG A 167 17.04 -6.22 10.60
CA ARG A 167 17.65 -5.26 11.52
C ARG A 167 18.60 -4.34 10.78
N ILE A 168 18.62 -3.07 11.21
CA ILE A 168 19.56 -2.09 10.68
C ILE A 168 20.62 -1.79 11.74
N LEU A 169 21.87 -1.89 11.33
CA LEU A 169 23.05 -1.52 12.12
C LEU A 169 23.87 -0.46 11.36
N PRO A 170 24.76 0.27 12.06
CA PRO A 170 25.73 1.12 11.39
C PRO A 170 26.60 0.30 10.43
N SER A 171 26.98 0.89 9.31
CA SER A 171 27.98 0.36 8.40
C SER A 171 29.26 1.19 8.49
N ASP A 172 30.42 0.54 8.30
CA ASP A 172 31.70 1.25 8.16
C ASP A 172 31.84 1.94 6.81
N LYS A 173 30.96 1.65 5.85
CA LYS A 173 30.93 2.30 4.54
C LYS A 173 30.07 3.57 4.58
N GLU A 174 30.64 4.67 4.13
CA GLU A 174 29.94 5.93 4.04
C GLU A 174 28.68 5.83 3.15
N GLY A 175 27.57 6.39 3.60
CA GLY A 175 26.29 6.37 2.89
C GLY A 175 25.54 5.03 2.96
N CYS A 176 26.11 4.00 3.60
CA CYS A 176 25.51 2.69 3.72
C CYS A 176 24.97 2.39 5.13
N VAL A 177 24.05 1.46 5.19
CA VAL A 177 23.60 0.81 6.43
C VAL A 177 23.85 -0.69 6.34
N SER A 178 24.17 -1.32 7.47
CA SER A 178 24.35 -2.78 7.53
C SER A 178 22.99 -3.45 7.77
N ILE A 179 22.60 -4.29 6.85
CA ILE A 179 21.36 -5.08 6.85
C ILE A 179 21.64 -6.43 7.48
N VAL A 180 20.99 -6.73 8.58
CA VAL A 180 21.25 -7.93 9.37
C VAL A 180 19.99 -8.75 9.53
N SER A 181 20.12 -10.04 9.23
CA SER A 181 19.12 -11.08 9.51
C SER A 181 19.34 -11.66 10.90
N ASP A 182 18.29 -12.02 11.61
CA ASP A 182 18.46 -12.72 12.90
C ASP A 182 18.90 -14.18 12.69
N ASN A 183 18.49 -14.79 11.58
CA ASN A 183 19.00 -16.09 11.12
C ASN A 183 20.35 -15.92 10.43
N LYS A 184 21.38 -15.56 11.22
CA LYS A 184 22.73 -15.24 10.71
C LYS A 184 23.44 -16.42 10.06
N SER A 185 23.09 -17.64 10.43
CA SER A 185 23.72 -18.86 9.89
C SER A 185 23.40 -19.07 8.41
N GLN A 186 22.22 -18.66 7.97
CA GLN A 186 21.79 -18.81 6.58
C GLN A 186 21.83 -17.49 5.79
N TYR A 187 21.73 -16.36 6.49
CA TYR A 187 21.63 -15.04 5.88
C TYR A 187 22.73 -14.12 6.43
N PRO A 188 23.91 -14.07 5.79
CA PRO A 188 24.98 -13.18 6.21
C PRO A 188 24.55 -11.71 6.08
N ALA A 189 25.12 -10.86 6.96
CA ALA A 189 24.92 -9.43 6.88
C ALA A 189 25.56 -8.84 5.62
N TYR A 190 24.97 -7.78 5.09
CA TYR A 190 25.50 -7.04 3.94
C TYR A 190 25.21 -5.53 4.09
N ASP A 191 26.00 -4.72 3.40
CA ASP A 191 25.81 -3.29 3.36
C ASP A 191 24.86 -2.92 2.22
N LEU A 192 23.95 -2.01 2.50
CA LEU A 192 22.99 -1.45 1.54
C LEU A 192 23.20 0.06 1.46
N ASP A 193 23.36 0.56 0.25
CA ASP A 193 23.41 2.00 0.01
C ASP A 193 22.07 2.66 0.38
N GLY A 194 22.12 3.79 1.08
CA GLY A 194 20.93 4.52 1.49
C GLY A 194 20.05 4.97 0.31
N GLY A 195 20.66 5.21 -0.86
CA GLY A 195 19.93 5.53 -2.09
C GLY A 195 19.16 4.37 -2.72
N GLU A 196 19.38 3.14 -2.26
CA GLU A 196 18.60 1.96 -2.66
C GLU A 196 17.31 1.82 -1.85
N ILE A 197 17.18 2.55 -0.74
CA ILE A 197 16.03 2.50 0.16
C ILE A 197 15.01 3.55 -0.28
N ASN A 198 13.91 3.09 -0.86
CA ASN A 198 12.84 3.99 -1.34
C ASN A 198 11.94 4.47 -0.20
N SER A 199 11.66 3.61 0.79
CA SER A 199 10.82 3.94 1.94
C SER A 199 11.06 2.98 3.10
N ILE A 200 10.71 3.45 4.31
CA ILE A 200 11.09 2.81 5.56
C ILE A 200 9.90 2.78 6.52
N GLY A 201 9.73 1.66 7.20
CA GLY A 201 8.85 1.51 8.33
C GLY A 201 9.57 0.87 9.51
N LEU A 202 9.31 1.36 10.72
CA LEU A 202 9.80 0.78 11.97
C LEU A 202 8.79 -0.27 12.45
N ALA A 203 9.22 -1.49 12.69
CA ALA A 203 8.41 -2.48 13.37
C ALA A 203 8.32 -2.14 14.86
N ILE A 204 7.10 -1.86 15.34
CA ILE A 204 6.84 -1.43 16.71
C ILE A 204 6.20 -2.53 17.56
N GLY A 205 5.69 -3.57 16.93
CA GLY A 205 5.05 -4.67 17.65
C GLY A 205 4.82 -5.90 16.76
N LEU A 206 4.46 -6.98 17.41
CA LEU A 206 4.28 -8.31 16.83
C LEU A 206 3.02 -8.96 17.39
N VAL A 207 2.22 -9.53 16.50
CA VAL A 207 1.12 -10.45 16.85
C VAL A 207 1.45 -11.81 16.28
N ARG A 208 1.39 -12.84 17.11
CA ARG A 208 1.64 -14.23 16.74
C ARG A 208 0.49 -15.12 17.18
N GLN A 209 0.02 -15.93 16.27
CA GLN A 209 -0.90 -17.03 16.58
C GLN A 209 -0.08 -18.24 17.02
N LEU A 210 -0.47 -18.85 18.14
CA LEU A 210 0.20 -20.05 18.73
C LEU A 210 -0.40 -21.33 18.16
#